data_41991356bf1b6f38295c6fae1cd4c953
#
_entry.id   41991356bf1b6f38295c6fae1cd4c953
#
_cell.length_a   1.000
_cell.length_b   1.000
_cell.length_c   1.000
_cell.angle_alpha   90.00
_cell.angle_beta   90.00
_cell.angle_gamma   90.00
#
_symmetry.space_group_name_H-M   'P 1'
#
loop_
_entity.id
_entity.type
_entity.pdbx_description
1 polymer ?
#
loop_
_entity_poly.entity_id
_entity_poly.type
_entity_poly.pdbx_seq_one_letter_code
_entity_poly.pdbx_strand_id
1 'polypeptide(L)'
;MDTTILGQVVLSYCPIIDRARNVMATRLTVFALVPGEDPPTAAFLQAVDEVWPADGASVVLSVRSEALLASLLGMKLQPQVMLEVPHFMATDPAHAADILALAAAGNTLLLSGRPSQPLPAELVSCFKYSIVDVADERRQGEPPADTRRTVGFMQDGVRSVAEMEQAFKRGAVAVIGWPIDEVADKPKISQRGAGSRPDLSTTVQLINLVDREEPLDKLESALKRDPALAYKLLRYINSPLFGLRVEVSSFSHAVMLLGYQRLKRWLALLLATASKEPNMKAAMFASVRRGLLMEELA
;
A
#
# COMPACT_ATOMS: atom_id res chain seq x y z
N MET A 1 -1.96 -7.85 -21.13
CA MET A 1 -2.93 -7.08 -20.30
C MET A 1 -3.96 -6.49 -21.24
N ASP A 2 -5.21 -6.76 -20.97
CA ASP A 2 -6.28 -6.14 -21.77
C ASP A 2 -6.39 -4.67 -21.33
N THR A 3 -5.79 -3.77 -22.10
CA THR A 3 -5.73 -2.32 -21.83
C THR A 3 -7.11 -1.66 -21.82
N THR A 4 -8.14 -2.39 -22.21
CA THR A 4 -9.51 -1.89 -22.36
C THR A 4 -10.12 -1.47 -21.02
N ILE A 5 -9.78 -2.12 -19.91
CA ILE A 5 -10.35 -1.82 -18.58
C ILE A 5 -9.69 -0.59 -17.95
N LEU A 6 -8.37 -0.44 -18.10
CA LEU A 6 -7.66 0.74 -17.60
C LEU A 6 -8.12 2.03 -18.31
N GLY A 7 -8.65 1.91 -19.54
CA GLY A 7 -9.28 3.03 -20.26
C GLY A 7 -10.69 3.39 -19.77
N GLN A 8 -11.28 2.62 -18.85
CA GLN A 8 -12.65 2.85 -18.34
C GLN A 8 -12.68 3.30 -16.88
N VAL A 9 -11.56 3.24 -16.16
CA VAL A 9 -11.50 3.57 -14.74
C VAL A 9 -10.36 4.55 -14.44
N VAL A 10 -10.57 5.36 -13.41
CA VAL A 10 -9.52 6.13 -12.74
C VAL A 10 -9.24 5.49 -11.40
N LEU A 11 -7.97 5.22 -11.13
CA LEU A 11 -7.53 4.54 -9.92
C LEU A 11 -6.78 5.50 -9.01
N SER A 12 -7.11 5.48 -7.72
CA SER A 12 -6.33 6.10 -6.67
C SER A 12 -5.97 5.04 -5.62
N TYR A 13 -4.78 5.14 -5.04
CA TYR A 13 -4.35 4.19 -4.03
C TYR A 13 -3.76 4.87 -2.80
N CYS A 14 -3.91 4.24 -1.66
CA CYS A 14 -3.23 4.64 -0.43
C CYS A 14 -2.95 3.42 0.46
N PRO A 15 -1.91 3.48 1.33
CA PRO A 15 -1.63 2.41 2.26
C PRO A 15 -2.64 2.38 3.41
N ILE A 16 -2.86 1.18 3.93
CA ILE A 16 -3.48 0.93 5.22
C ILE A 16 -2.36 0.50 6.17
N ILE A 17 -2.12 1.28 7.22
CA ILE A 17 -0.98 1.15 8.12
C ILE A 17 -1.47 0.69 9.48
N ASP A 18 -0.91 -0.42 9.99
CA ASP A 18 -1.22 -0.97 11.29
C ASP A 18 -0.51 -0.22 12.44
N ARG A 19 -0.79 -0.62 13.69
CA ARG A 19 -0.15 -0.05 14.89
C ARG A 19 1.36 -0.30 14.95
N ALA A 20 1.86 -1.34 14.31
CA ALA A 20 3.28 -1.65 14.21
C ALA A 20 3.98 -0.88 13.08
N ARG A 21 3.26 0.03 12.40
CA ARG A 21 3.71 0.83 11.26
C ARG A 21 4.03 0.02 10.01
N ASN A 22 3.44 -1.16 9.87
CA ASN A 22 3.53 -1.93 8.65
C ASN A 22 2.36 -1.59 7.73
N VAL A 23 2.62 -1.63 6.43
CA VAL A 23 1.55 -1.56 5.43
C VAL A 23 0.89 -2.94 5.39
N MET A 24 -0.32 -3.05 5.96
CA MET A 24 -1.07 -4.30 6.04
C MET A 24 -1.91 -4.58 4.79
N ALA A 25 -2.27 -3.53 4.05
CA ALA A 25 -3.03 -3.63 2.81
C ALA A 25 -2.86 -2.35 1.99
N THR A 26 -3.23 -2.40 0.72
CA THR A 26 -3.40 -1.24 -0.15
C THR A 26 -4.88 -0.99 -0.37
N ARG A 27 -5.39 0.22 -0.08
CA ARG A 27 -6.72 0.63 -0.50
C ARG A 27 -6.64 1.14 -1.93
N LEU A 28 -7.40 0.53 -2.83
CA LEU A 28 -7.55 0.94 -4.22
C LEU A 28 -8.94 1.58 -4.38
N THR A 29 -8.97 2.88 -4.63
CA THR A 29 -10.23 3.58 -4.90
C THR A 29 -10.46 3.62 -6.41
N VAL A 30 -11.63 3.14 -6.83
CA VAL A 30 -12.01 2.95 -8.23
C VAL A 30 -13.12 3.92 -8.57
N PHE A 31 -12.88 4.73 -9.59
CA PHE A 31 -13.87 5.65 -10.16
C PHE A 31 -14.13 5.25 -11.61
N ALA A 32 -15.37 5.30 -12.08
CA ALA A 32 -15.66 5.23 -13.50
C ALA A 32 -15.04 6.46 -14.19
N LEU A 33 -14.36 6.27 -15.32
CA LEU A 33 -13.78 7.39 -16.10
C LEU A 33 -14.88 8.30 -16.64
N VAL A 34 -15.95 7.69 -17.13
CA VAL A 34 -17.17 8.37 -17.56
C VAL A 34 -18.28 8.00 -16.58
N PRO A 35 -18.94 8.98 -15.92
CA PRO A 35 -20.02 8.70 -15.00
C PRO A 35 -21.15 7.86 -15.64
N GLY A 36 -21.48 6.73 -15.03
CA GLY A 36 -22.50 5.81 -15.53
C GLY A 36 -22.02 4.76 -16.54
N GLU A 37 -20.76 4.78 -16.93
CA GLU A 37 -20.13 3.78 -17.79
C GLU A 37 -19.15 2.93 -16.97
N ASP A 38 -19.66 1.92 -16.29
CA ASP A 38 -18.84 1.02 -15.50
C ASP A 38 -18.20 -0.07 -16.36
N PRO A 39 -16.98 -0.53 -16.02
CA PRO A 39 -16.39 -1.67 -16.71
C PRO A 39 -17.18 -2.95 -16.41
N PRO A 40 -17.14 -3.95 -17.31
CA PRO A 40 -17.71 -5.26 -17.03
C PRO A 40 -17.09 -5.85 -15.76
N THR A 41 -17.91 -6.16 -14.75
CA THR A 41 -17.46 -6.56 -13.40
C THR A 41 -16.51 -7.76 -13.42
N ALA A 42 -16.80 -8.78 -14.25
CA ALA A 42 -15.95 -9.96 -14.37
C ALA A 42 -14.55 -9.62 -14.90
N ALA A 43 -14.47 -8.75 -15.92
CA ALA A 43 -13.22 -8.34 -16.49
C ALA A 43 -12.42 -7.41 -15.53
N PHE A 44 -13.13 -6.57 -14.76
CA PHE A 44 -12.51 -5.77 -13.69
C PHE A 44 -11.90 -6.66 -12.61
N LEU A 45 -12.63 -7.69 -12.12
CA LEU A 45 -12.09 -8.62 -11.13
C LEU A 45 -10.91 -9.43 -11.67
N GLN A 46 -10.97 -9.88 -12.92
CA GLN A 46 -9.85 -10.56 -13.55
C GLN A 46 -8.60 -9.68 -13.55
N ALA A 47 -8.72 -8.40 -13.92
CA ALA A 47 -7.60 -7.47 -13.90
C ALA A 47 -7.05 -7.25 -12.47
N VAL A 48 -7.92 -7.22 -11.46
CA VAL A 48 -7.49 -7.15 -10.06
C VAL A 48 -6.74 -8.41 -9.65
N ASP A 49 -7.24 -9.60 -9.99
CA ASP A 49 -6.63 -10.89 -9.64
C ASP A 49 -5.26 -11.09 -10.31
N GLU A 50 -5.08 -10.57 -11.53
CA GLU A 50 -3.78 -10.59 -12.24
C GLU A 50 -2.72 -9.75 -11.52
N VAL A 51 -3.11 -8.60 -10.93
CA VAL A 51 -2.19 -7.69 -10.23
C VAL A 51 -1.99 -8.09 -8.77
N TRP A 52 -3.02 -8.63 -8.11
CA TRP A 52 -3.01 -9.08 -6.72
C TRP A 52 -3.27 -10.59 -6.61
N PRO A 53 -2.25 -11.41 -6.84
CA PRO A 53 -2.39 -12.86 -6.72
C PRO A 53 -2.70 -13.28 -5.27
N ALA A 54 -3.27 -14.46 -5.10
CA ALA A 54 -3.81 -14.97 -3.82
C ALA A 54 -2.76 -15.05 -2.68
N ASP A 55 -1.50 -15.20 -3.02
CA ASP A 55 -0.34 -15.22 -2.09
C ASP A 55 0.28 -13.81 -1.87
N GLY A 56 -0.30 -12.78 -2.49
CA GLY A 56 0.17 -11.40 -2.43
C GLY A 56 -0.32 -10.62 -1.21
N ALA A 57 0.05 -9.34 -1.17
CA ALA A 57 -0.46 -8.42 -0.16
C ALA A 57 -1.97 -8.17 -0.35
N SER A 58 -2.68 -7.94 0.76
CA SER A 58 -4.12 -7.66 0.70
C SER A 58 -4.43 -6.33 0.01
N VAL A 59 -5.54 -6.30 -0.72
CA VAL A 59 -6.09 -5.10 -1.35
C VAL A 59 -7.51 -4.84 -0.84
N VAL A 60 -7.82 -3.57 -0.55
CA VAL A 60 -9.18 -3.10 -0.23
C VAL A 60 -9.71 -2.38 -1.46
N LEU A 61 -10.77 -2.89 -2.03
CA LEU A 61 -11.49 -2.22 -3.12
C LEU A 61 -12.50 -1.24 -2.54
N SER A 62 -12.32 0.05 -2.85
CA SER A 62 -13.23 1.15 -2.53
C SER A 62 -13.84 1.64 -3.84
N VAL A 63 -14.97 1.07 -4.23
CA VAL A 63 -15.61 1.35 -5.52
C VAL A 63 -16.60 2.48 -5.37
N ARG A 64 -16.49 3.51 -6.22
CA ARG A 64 -17.33 4.72 -6.15
C ARG A 64 -18.59 4.64 -7.00
N SER A 65 -18.66 3.68 -7.91
CA SER A 65 -19.90 3.35 -8.63
C SER A 65 -20.72 2.39 -7.80
N GLU A 66 -21.97 2.77 -7.50
CA GLU A 66 -22.93 1.93 -6.78
C GLU A 66 -23.29 0.67 -7.60
N ALA A 67 -23.48 0.82 -8.91
CA ALA A 67 -23.83 -0.29 -9.79
C ALA A 67 -22.71 -1.32 -9.88
N LEU A 68 -21.46 -0.88 -10.04
CA LEU A 68 -20.30 -1.78 -10.04
C LEU A 68 -20.13 -2.44 -8.66
N LEU A 69 -20.29 -1.69 -7.57
CA LEU A 69 -20.18 -2.25 -6.22
C LEU A 69 -21.28 -3.28 -5.93
N ALA A 70 -22.53 -2.99 -6.30
CA ALA A 70 -23.64 -3.94 -6.19
C ALA A 70 -23.35 -5.23 -6.96
N SER A 71 -22.82 -5.12 -8.18
CA SER A 71 -22.44 -6.29 -8.97
C SER A 71 -21.28 -7.08 -8.32
N LEU A 72 -20.32 -6.41 -7.70
CA LEU A 72 -19.20 -7.05 -6.98
C LEU A 72 -19.67 -7.80 -5.72
N LEU A 73 -20.68 -7.29 -5.01
CA LEU A 73 -21.27 -7.96 -3.85
C LEU A 73 -21.84 -9.34 -4.21
N GLY A 74 -22.40 -9.51 -5.42
CA GLY A 74 -22.92 -10.78 -5.92
C GLY A 74 -21.85 -11.73 -6.49
N MET A 75 -20.56 -11.37 -6.46
CA MET A 75 -19.49 -12.16 -7.06
C MET A 75 -18.59 -12.82 -6.00
N LYS A 76 -17.95 -13.93 -6.38
CA LYS A 76 -16.92 -14.56 -5.55
C LYS A 76 -15.62 -13.79 -5.66
N LEU A 77 -15.11 -13.25 -4.55
CA LEU A 77 -13.84 -12.56 -4.47
C LEU A 77 -12.72 -13.49 -3.99
N GLN A 78 -11.49 -13.19 -4.39
CA GLN A 78 -10.31 -13.88 -3.87
C GLN A 78 -10.09 -13.52 -2.38
N PRO A 79 -9.50 -14.41 -1.55
CA PRO A 79 -9.37 -14.19 -0.10
C PRO A 79 -8.58 -12.92 0.30
N GLN A 80 -7.60 -12.49 -0.53
CA GLN A 80 -6.81 -11.28 -0.28
C GLN A 80 -7.55 -9.99 -0.65
N VAL A 81 -8.67 -10.09 -1.38
CA VAL A 81 -9.51 -8.95 -1.77
C VAL A 81 -10.51 -8.66 -0.65
N MET A 82 -10.38 -7.49 -0.07
CA MET A 82 -11.32 -6.93 0.89
C MET A 82 -12.23 -5.92 0.18
N LEU A 83 -13.49 -5.84 0.57
CA LEU A 83 -14.44 -4.92 -0.07
C LEU A 83 -14.94 -3.88 0.93
N GLU A 84 -14.86 -2.61 0.54
CA GLU A 84 -15.43 -1.49 1.28
C GLU A 84 -16.88 -1.30 0.84
N VAL A 85 -17.80 -1.42 1.81
CA VAL A 85 -19.25 -1.27 1.59
C VAL A 85 -19.70 0.00 2.30
N PRO A 86 -20.27 0.99 1.58
CA PRO A 86 -20.84 2.17 2.18
C PRO A 86 -22.03 1.85 3.08
N HIS A 87 -22.18 2.60 4.17
CA HIS A 87 -23.23 2.40 5.16
C HIS A 87 -24.64 2.38 4.54
N PHE A 88 -24.91 3.27 3.57
CA PHE A 88 -26.22 3.33 2.93
C PHE A 88 -26.56 2.07 2.14
N MET A 89 -25.58 1.39 1.50
CA MET A 89 -25.78 0.11 0.84
C MET A 89 -25.93 -1.03 1.86
N ALA A 90 -25.14 -0.99 2.94
CA ALA A 90 -25.20 -2.01 3.98
C ALA A 90 -26.53 -1.99 4.75
N THR A 91 -27.27 -0.88 4.73
CA THR A 91 -28.61 -0.75 5.33
C THR A 91 -29.75 -0.98 4.34
N ASP A 92 -29.45 -1.14 3.05
CA ASP A 92 -30.44 -1.48 2.04
C ASP A 92 -30.71 -3.01 2.04
N PRO A 93 -31.96 -3.44 2.27
CA PRO A 93 -32.31 -4.87 2.26
C PRO A 93 -31.96 -5.59 0.95
N ALA A 94 -31.89 -4.86 -0.17
CA ALA A 94 -31.52 -5.44 -1.48
C ALA A 94 -30.14 -6.07 -1.49
N HIS A 95 -29.20 -5.58 -0.68
CA HIS A 95 -27.81 -6.06 -0.62
C HIS A 95 -27.52 -7.02 0.55
N ALA A 96 -28.47 -7.20 1.47
CA ALA A 96 -28.25 -7.98 2.69
C ALA A 96 -27.81 -9.41 2.42
N ALA A 97 -28.46 -10.10 1.48
CA ALA A 97 -28.16 -11.49 1.13
C ALA A 97 -26.74 -11.64 0.56
N ASP A 98 -26.31 -10.72 -0.30
CA ASP A 98 -24.98 -10.74 -0.93
C ASP A 98 -23.87 -10.44 0.10
N ILE A 99 -24.11 -9.50 1.01
CA ILE A 99 -23.18 -9.17 2.12
C ILE A 99 -22.99 -10.40 3.02
N LEU A 100 -24.09 -11.08 3.40
CA LEU A 100 -24.03 -12.31 4.19
C LEU A 100 -23.28 -13.42 3.46
N ALA A 101 -23.53 -13.60 2.15
CA ALA A 101 -22.88 -14.61 1.34
C ALA A 101 -21.37 -14.37 1.23
N LEU A 102 -20.93 -13.14 0.97
CA LEU A 102 -19.51 -12.78 0.92
C LEU A 102 -18.81 -13.00 2.27
N ALA A 103 -19.44 -12.58 3.37
CA ALA A 103 -18.90 -12.80 4.71
C ALA A 103 -18.80 -14.30 5.04
N ALA A 104 -19.81 -15.09 4.69
CA ALA A 104 -19.81 -16.55 4.86
C ALA A 104 -18.74 -17.23 3.99
N ALA A 105 -18.42 -16.68 2.82
CA ALA A 105 -17.34 -17.15 1.96
C ALA A 105 -15.93 -16.82 2.51
N GLY A 106 -15.83 -16.06 3.62
CA GLY A 106 -14.58 -15.70 4.28
C GLY A 106 -13.98 -14.39 3.79
N ASN A 107 -14.65 -13.62 2.95
CA ASN A 107 -14.18 -12.33 2.51
C ASN A 107 -14.25 -11.29 3.65
N THR A 108 -13.24 -10.44 3.73
CA THR A 108 -13.22 -9.35 4.69
C THR A 108 -13.98 -8.15 4.15
N LEU A 109 -15.03 -7.74 4.85
CA LEU A 109 -15.82 -6.56 4.52
C LEU A 109 -15.48 -5.41 5.49
N LEU A 110 -15.42 -4.19 4.95
CA LEU A 110 -15.20 -2.95 5.68
C LEU A 110 -16.43 -2.04 5.51
N LEU A 111 -16.96 -1.54 6.61
CA LEU A 111 -18.08 -0.62 6.58
C LEU A 111 -17.56 0.82 6.51
N SER A 112 -18.00 1.61 5.52
CA SER A 112 -17.58 3.00 5.37
C SER A 112 -18.74 3.98 5.33
N GLY A 113 -18.43 5.26 5.57
CA GLY A 113 -19.41 6.34 5.55
C GLY A 113 -20.17 6.52 6.86
N ARG A 114 -21.08 7.50 6.86
CA ARG A 114 -21.83 7.88 8.04
C ARG A 114 -23.05 6.98 8.23
N PRO A 115 -23.29 6.48 9.45
CA PRO A 115 -24.53 5.82 9.74
C PRO A 115 -25.67 6.84 9.73
N SER A 116 -26.57 6.69 8.77
CA SER A 116 -27.83 7.43 8.71
C SER A 116 -28.95 6.72 9.50
N GLN A 117 -28.80 5.42 9.65
CA GLN A 117 -29.71 4.54 10.39
C GLN A 117 -28.91 3.36 10.98
N PRO A 118 -29.43 2.66 12.00
CA PRO A 118 -28.73 1.50 12.56
C PRO A 118 -28.51 0.41 11.53
N LEU A 119 -27.33 -0.21 11.55
CA LEU A 119 -27.07 -1.41 10.75
C LEU A 119 -27.94 -2.58 11.27
N PRO A 120 -28.56 -3.39 10.39
CA PRO A 120 -29.25 -4.59 10.79
C PRO A 120 -28.37 -5.50 11.64
N ALA A 121 -28.92 -6.01 12.77
CA ALA A 121 -28.14 -6.78 13.75
C ALA A 121 -27.41 -8.00 13.13
N GLU A 122 -28.03 -8.64 12.15
CA GLU A 122 -27.49 -9.77 11.41
C GLU A 122 -26.27 -9.41 10.56
N LEU A 123 -26.16 -8.16 10.11
CA LEU A 123 -25.06 -7.71 9.26
C LEU A 123 -23.87 -7.15 10.07
N VAL A 124 -24.04 -6.84 11.36
CA VAL A 124 -22.95 -6.28 12.19
C VAL A 124 -21.74 -7.21 12.20
N SER A 125 -21.94 -8.51 12.32
CA SER A 125 -20.87 -9.52 12.35
C SER A 125 -20.17 -9.74 11.00
N CYS A 126 -20.78 -9.30 9.89
CA CYS A 126 -20.19 -9.41 8.56
C CYS A 126 -19.03 -8.43 8.35
N PHE A 127 -18.99 -7.33 9.10
CA PHE A 127 -17.98 -6.30 8.95
C PHE A 127 -16.87 -6.47 9.99
N LYS A 128 -15.64 -6.66 9.51
CA LYS A 128 -14.47 -6.80 10.36
C LYS A 128 -14.00 -5.43 10.89
N TYR A 129 -14.14 -4.39 10.07
CA TYR A 129 -13.70 -3.05 10.41
C TYR A 129 -14.71 -2.01 9.93
N SER A 130 -14.75 -0.87 10.64
CA SER A 130 -15.43 0.35 10.19
C SER A 130 -14.40 1.40 9.79
N ILE A 131 -14.65 2.15 8.73
CA ILE A 131 -13.81 3.24 8.27
C ILE A 131 -14.44 4.56 8.70
N VAL A 132 -13.66 5.38 9.40
CA VAL A 132 -14.07 6.69 9.92
C VAL A 132 -13.17 7.77 9.34
N ASP A 133 -13.74 8.74 8.64
CA ASP A 133 -12.99 9.85 8.04
C ASP A 133 -12.66 10.91 9.09
N VAL A 134 -11.40 11.39 9.13
CA VAL A 134 -10.95 12.50 9.99
C VAL A 134 -11.79 13.76 9.78
N ALA A 135 -12.18 14.06 8.53
CA ALA A 135 -12.98 15.24 8.21
C ALA A 135 -14.39 15.15 8.81
N ASP A 136 -14.95 13.95 8.90
CA ASP A 136 -16.25 13.71 9.48
C ASP A 136 -16.22 13.83 11.00
N GLU A 137 -15.18 13.33 11.64
CA GLU A 137 -15.00 13.50 13.09
C GLU A 137 -14.83 14.96 13.50
N ARG A 138 -14.05 15.74 12.74
CA ARG A 138 -13.87 17.19 13.00
C ARG A 138 -15.16 17.98 12.93
N ARG A 139 -16.14 17.54 12.13
CA ARG A 139 -17.45 18.21 12.00
C ARG A 139 -18.41 17.89 13.14
N GLN A 140 -18.26 16.75 13.81
CA GLN A 140 -19.19 16.27 14.83
C GLN A 140 -18.68 16.48 16.26
N GLY A 141 -17.46 16.97 16.45
CA GLY A 141 -16.77 16.92 17.74
C GLY A 141 -16.27 15.52 18.07
N GLU A 142 -15.33 15.41 19.00
CA GLU A 142 -14.83 14.10 19.43
C GLU A 142 -15.98 13.26 20.01
N PRO A 143 -16.16 12.01 19.53
CA PRO A 143 -17.11 11.11 20.19
C PRO A 143 -16.64 10.90 21.63
N PRO A 144 -17.58 10.77 22.60
CA PRO A 144 -17.23 10.53 23.99
C PRO A 144 -16.31 9.32 24.07
N ALA A 145 -15.23 9.44 24.87
CA ALA A 145 -14.15 8.45 25.00
C ALA A 145 -14.63 7.03 25.40
N ASP A 146 -15.89 6.89 25.78
CA ASP A 146 -16.49 5.66 26.31
C ASP A 146 -17.45 4.95 25.32
N THR A 147 -17.50 5.39 24.04
CA THR A 147 -18.31 4.71 23.04
C THR A 147 -17.61 3.41 22.62
N ARG A 148 -17.93 2.29 23.27
CA ARG A 148 -17.48 0.96 22.82
C ARG A 148 -18.02 0.70 21.43
N ARG A 149 -17.15 0.83 20.45
CA ARG A 149 -17.46 0.45 19.06
C ARG A 149 -17.53 -1.08 18.98
N THR A 150 -18.63 -1.60 18.49
CA THR A 150 -18.85 -3.04 18.35
C THR A 150 -17.87 -3.66 17.33
N VAL A 151 -17.38 -2.84 16.39
CA VAL A 151 -16.46 -3.23 15.32
C VAL A 151 -15.19 -2.39 15.42
N GLY A 152 -14.02 -3.00 15.24
CA GLY A 152 -12.75 -2.28 15.20
C GLY A 152 -12.77 -1.20 14.10
N PHE A 153 -12.18 -0.01 14.36
CA PHE A 153 -12.23 1.06 13.37
C PHE A 153 -10.85 1.40 12.79
N MET A 154 -10.86 1.80 11.54
CA MET A 154 -9.75 2.37 10.80
C MET A 154 -9.99 3.86 10.58
N GLN A 155 -8.98 4.70 10.79
CA GLN A 155 -9.07 6.13 10.58
C GLN A 155 -8.66 6.48 9.15
N ASP A 156 -9.57 7.00 8.34
CA ASP A 156 -9.30 7.48 6.97
C ASP A 156 -8.91 8.96 6.95
N GLY A 157 -8.23 9.37 5.88
CA GLY A 157 -7.86 10.76 5.64
C GLY A 157 -6.65 11.24 6.44
N VAL A 158 -5.86 10.33 6.98
CA VAL A 158 -4.65 10.65 7.77
C VAL A 158 -3.53 11.14 6.87
N ARG A 159 -3.01 12.35 7.16
CA ARG A 159 -1.99 13.03 6.34
C ARG A 159 -0.69 13.31 7.07
N SER A 160 -0.69 13.24 8.40
CA SER A 160 0.49 13.50 9.22
C SER A 160 0.75 12.39 10.22
N VAL A 161 1.99 12.29 10.69
CA VAL A 161 2.37 11.37 11.78
C VAL A 161 1.61 11.70 13.06
N ALA A 162 1.40 12.98 13.34
CA ALA A 162 0.65 13.43 14.53
C ALA A 162 -0.81 12.93 14.49
N GLU A 163 -1.50 13.05 13.35
CA GLU A 163 -2.85 12.51 13.17
C GLU A 163 -2.88 10.99 13.32
N MET A 164 -1.90 10.29 12.77
CA MET A 164 -1.77 8.83 12.90
C MET A 164 -1.60 8.42 14.37
N GLU A 165 -0.71 9.08 15.12
CA GLU A 165 -0.51 8.82 16.55
C GLU A 165 -1.79 9.08 17.34
N GLN A 166 -2.50 10.15 17.03
CA GLN A 166 -3.76 10.48 17.67
C GLN A 166 -4.84 9.42 17.37
N ALA A 167 -4.94 8.96 16.13
CA ALA A 167 -5.86 7.89 15.75
C ALA A 167 -5.60 6.61 16.57
N PHE A 168 -4.32 6.21 16.69
CA PHE A 168 -3.96 5.03 17.48
C PHE A 168 -4.21 5.19 18.97
N LYS A 169 -4.00 6.39 19.54
CA LYS A 169 -4.37 6.69 20.94
C LYS A 169 -5.87 6.57 21.18
N ARG A 170 -6.69 6.94 20.20
CA ARG A 170 -8.16 6.79 20.23
C ARG A 170 -8.65 5.36 20.00
N GLY A 171 -7.75 4.41 19.78
CA GLY A 171 -8.07 3.00 19.63
C GLY A 171 -8.23 2.53 18.19
N ALA A 172 -7.84 3.32 17.17
CA ALA A 172 -7.82 2.84 15.80
C ALA A 172 -6.95 1.58 15.67
N VAL A 173 -7.41 0.60 14.90
CA VAL A 173 -6.63 -0.62 14.61
C VAL A 173 -5.64 -0.39 13.48
N ALA A 174 -5.99 0.50 12.54
CA ALA A 174 -5.16 0.93 11.45
C ALA A 174 -5.53 2.36 11.03
N VAL A 175 -4.70 2.97 10.21
CA VAL A 175 -4.95 4.26 9.54
C VAL A 175 -4.85 4.09 8.04
N ILE A 176 -5.65 4.87 7.31
CA ILE A 176 -5.72 4.91 5.86
C ILE A 176 -5.25 6.28 5.41
N GLY A 177 -4.19 6.34 4.60
CA GLY A 177 -3.66 7.59 4.10
C GLY A 177 -2.13 7.62 4.05
N TRP A 178 -1.61 8.81 3.84
CA TRP A 178 -0.19 9.10 3.71
C TRP A 178 0.28 9.95 4.89
N PRO A 179 0.63 9.37 6.04
CA PRO A 179 1.13 10.11 7.19
C PRO A 179 2.58 10.55 6.96
N ILE A 180 2.74 11.53 6.07
CA ILE A 180 4.03 12.10 5.69
C ILE A 180 4.05 13.51 6.26
N ASP A 181 4.88 13.74 7.28
CA ASP A 181 5.15 15.11 7.72
C ASP A 181 5.92 15.83 6.61
N GLU A 182 5.49 17.04 6.26
CA GLU A 182 6.31 17.92 5.45
C GLU A 182 7.65 18.06 6.17
N VAL A 183 8.73 17.74 5.47
CA VAL A 183 10.09 17.85 6.00
C VAL A 183 10.45 19.34 6.11
N ALA A 184 9.81 20.01 7.05
CA ALA A 184 10.14 21.35 7.46
C ALA A 184 10.96 21.30 8.75
N ASP A 185 12.03 20.53 8.81
CA ASP A 185 13.17 20.82 9.66
C ASP A 185 14.24 19.74 9.55
N LYS A 186 15.47 20.20 9.44
CA LYS A 186 16.75 19.50 9.30
C LYS A 186 16.79 18.15 10.03
N PRO A 187 17.28 17.07 9.38
CA PRO A 187 17.49 15.81 10.06
C PRO A 187 18.48 16.02 11.20
N LYS A 188 18.02 15.87 12.43
CA LYS A 188 18.91 15.62 13.57
C LYS A 188 19.50 14.23 13.34
N ILE A 189 20.68 14.20 12.69
CA ILE A 189 21.50 13.00 12.60
C ILE A 189 21.93 12.66 14.03
N SER A 190 21.18 11.83 14.70
CA SER A 190 21.62 11.21 15.93
C SER A 190 22.65 10.14 15.58
N GLN A 191 23.93 10.51 15.65
CA GLN A 191 25.04 9.57 15.71
C GLN A 191 24.87 8.69 16.95
N ARG A 192 24.37 7.46 16.79
CA ARG A 192 24.63 6.36 17.75
C ARG A 192 24.27 5.01 17.12
N GLY A 193 25.31 4.14 17.04
CA GLY A 193 25.16 2.71 16.87
C GLY A 193 25.82 2.12 15.64
N ALA A 194 27.12 1.89 15.71
CA ALA A 194 27.87 1.04 14.79
C ALA A 194 27.35 -0.40 14.85
N GLY A 195 26.64 -0.82 13.82
CA GLY A 195 26.26 -2.19 13.53
C GLY A 195 25.98 -2.29 12.05
N SER A 196 26.79 -3.03 11.36
CA SER A 196 26.76 -3.57 9.97
C SER A 196 25.47 -3.30 9.15
N ARG A 197 25.17 -2.03 8.81
CA ARG A 197 24.05 -1.61 7.98
C ARG A 197 24.55 -0.80 6.81
N PRO A 198 23.90 -0.93 5.63
CA PRO A 198 24.19 -0.02 4.52
C PRO A 198 24.05 1.42 5.01
N ASP A 199 25.05 2.22 4.74
CA ASP A 199 24.97 3.65 4.99
C ASP A 199 23.94 4.24 4.01
N LEU A 200 22.88 4.87 4.56
CA LEU A 200 21.86 5.53 3.76
C LEU A 200 22.47 6.55 2.80
N SER A 201 23.53 7.23 3.24
CA SER A 201 24.24 8.22 2.40
C SER A 201 24.92 7.57 1.20
N THR A 202 25.54 6.41 1.39
CA THR A 202 26.16 5.62 0.30
C THR A 202 25.09 5.10 -0.67
N THR A 203 23.95 4.64 -0.17
CA THR A 203 22.85 4.18 -1.02
C THR A 203 22.28 5.30 -1.87
N VAL A 204 22.05 6.49 -1.30
CA VAL A 204 21.57 7.68 -2.04
C VAL A 204 22.64 8.16 -3.06
N GLN A 205 23.91 8.14 -2.66
CA GLN A 205 25.01 8.49 -3.58
C GLN A 205 25.05 7.53 -4.78
N LEU A 206 24.88 6.21 -4.56
CA LEU A 206 24.84 5.24 -5.63
C LEU A 206 23.64 5.43 -6.56
N ILE A 207 22.45 5.73 -6.01
CA ILE A 207 21.27 6.04 -6.84
C ILE A 207 21.57 7.23 -7.74
N ASN A 208 22.16 8.30 -7.23
CA ASN A 208 22.51 9.49 -8.03
C ASN A 208 23.56 9.18 -9.11
N LEU A 209 24.54 8.31 -8.84
CA LEU A 209 25.52 7.89 -9.83
C LEU A 209 24.90 7.02 -10.93
N VAL A 210 23.96 6.14 -10.55
CA VAL A 210 23.20 5.30 -11.50
C VAL A 210 22.28 6.15 -12.37
N ASP A 211 21.62 7.17 -11.80
CA ASP A 211 20.76 8.10 -12.54
C ASP A 211 21.51 8.92 -13.58
N ARG A 212 22.78 9.23 -13.31
CA ARG A 212 23.65 9.95 -14.26
C ARG A 212 24.38 9.03 -15.23
N GLU A 213 24.10 7.73 -15.16
CA GLU A 213 24.77 6.70 -15.96
C GLU A 213 26.32 6.81 -15.87
N GLU A 214 26.81 7.13 -14.67
CA GLU A 214 28.24 7.29 -14.44
C GLU A 214 29.00 5.97 -14.69
N PRO A 215 30.27 6.02 -15.11
CA PRO A 215 31.07 4.84 -15.39
C PRO A 215 31.12 3.84 -14.22
N LEU A 216 31.18 2.55 -14.54
CA LEU A 216 31.19 1.45 -13.57
C LEU A 216 32.24 1.59 -12.47
N ASP A 217 33.42 2.17 -12.81
CA ASP A 217 34.52 2.41 -11.85
C ASP A 217 34.12 3.34 -10.72
N LYS A 218 33.30 4.36 -11.00
CA LYS A 218 32.79 5.28 -9.97
C LYS A 218 31.77 4.59 -9.07
N LEU A 219 30.89 3.78 -9.65
CA LEU A 219 29.91 2.98 -8.90
C LEU A 219 30.60 1.96 -8.01
N GLU A 220 31.61 1.27 -8.53
CA GLU A 220 32.41 0.31 -7.77
C GLU A 220 33.17 0.98 -6.61
N SER A 221 33.74 2.15 -6.86
CA SER A 221 34.45 2.92 -5.84
C SER A 221 33.51 3.38 -4.71
N ALA A 222 32.29 3.76 -5.05
CA ALA A 222 31.28 4.11 -4.05
C ALA A 222 30.83 2.88 -3.25
N LEU A 223 30.61 1.74 -3.90
CA LEU A 223 30.19 0.51 -3.25
C LEU A 223 31.26 -0.12 -2.35
N LYS A 224 32.53 0.00 -2.72
CA LYS A 224 33.67 -0.45 -1.89
C LYS A 224 33.72 0.24 -0.52
N ARG A 225 33.09 1.40 -0.38
CA ARG A 225 32.95 2.10 0.92
C ARG A 225 31.92 1.45 1.85
N ASP A 226 31.01 0.65 1.31
CA ASP A 226 30.00 -0.06 2.09
C ASP A 226 29.99 -1.57 1.75
N PRO A 227 30.82 -2.37 2.42
CA PRO A 227 30.90 -3.81 2.20
C PRO A 227 29.56 -4.53 2.47
N ALA A 228 28.73 -4.00 3.37
CA ALA A 228 27.42 -4.59 3.67
C ALA A 228 26.45 -4.43 2.49
N LEU A 229 26.49 -3.29 1.81
CA LEU A 229 25.72 -3.05 0.60
C LEU A 229 26.22 -3.92 -0.55
N ALA A 230 27.55 -4.02 -0.73
CA ALA A 230 28.17 -4.89 -1.72
C ALA A 230 27.75 -6.36 -1.55
N TYR A 231 27.80 -6.86 -0.32
CA TYR A 231 27.37 -8.22 -0.01
C TYR A 231 25.87 -8.46 -0.32
N LYS A 232 25.01 -7.50 0.04
CA LYS A 232 23.58 -7.61 -0.26
C LYS A 232 23.29 -7.64 -1.76
N LEU A 233 24.02 -6.85 -2.55
CA LEU A 233 23.89 -6.84 -4.00
C LEU A 233 24.28 -8.19 -4.61
N LEU A 234 25.44 -8.72 -4.24
CA LEU A 234 25.91 -10.02 -4.74
C LEU A 234 24.93 -11.15 -4.32
N ARG A 235 24.46 -11.14 -3.09
CA ARG A 235 23.44 -12.09 -2.62
C ARG A 235 22.12 -11.99 -3.39
N TYR A 236 21.69 -10.78 -3.74
CA TYR A 236 20.47 -10.56 -4.52
C TYR A 236 20.60 -11.15 -5.93
N ILE A 237 21.71 -10.85 -6.62
CA ILE A 237 21.96 -11.35 -7.99
C ILE A 237 22.11 -12.87 -8.01
N ASN A 238 22.77 -13.44 -7.01
CA ASN A 238 22.97 -14.89 -6.89
C ASN A 238 21.73 -15.61 -6.33
N SER A 239 20.62 -14.91 -6.15
CA SER A 239 19.37 -15.55 -5.70
C SER A 239 18.74 -16.38 -6.85
N PRO A 240 17.93 -17.41 -6.53
CA PRO A 240 17.25 -18.23 -7.54
C PRO A 240 16.37 -17.45 -8.51
N LEU A 241 15.96 -16.23 -8.13
CA LEU A 241 15.16 -15.32 -8.96
C LEU A 241 15.80 -15.00 -10.32
N PHE A 242 17.14 -14.97 -10.39
CA PHE A 242 17.87 -14.68 -11.62
C PHE A 242 18.21 -15.91 -12.45
N GLY A 243 18.05 -17.13 -11.90
CA GLY A 243 18.31 -18.37 -12.61
C GLY A 243 19.74 -18.50 -13.18
N LEU A 244 20.70 -17.81 -12.57
CA LEU A 244 22.09 -17.81 -13.05
C LEU A 244 22.72 -19.17 -12.79
N ARG A 245 23.42 -19.70 -13.81
CA ARG A 245 24.16 -20.97 -13.71
C ARG A 245 25.55 -20.82 -13.09
N VAL A 246 26.04 -19.60 -12.98
CA VAL A 246 27.38 -19.27 -12.46
C VAL A 246 27.22 -18.19 -11.38
N GLU A 247 27.93 -18.36 -10.28
CA GLU A 247 27.94 -17.40 -9.19
C GLU A 247 28.67 -16.11 -9.59
N VAL A 248 28.02 -14.97 -9.36
CA VAL A 248 28.58 -13.64 -9.61
C VAL A 248 29.35 -13.21 -8.38
N SER A 249 30.67 -13.07 -8.52
CA SER A 249 31.59 -12.71 -7.42
C SER A 249 32.10 -11.28 -7.47
N SER A 250 31.83 -10.52 -8.56
CA SER A 250 32.29 -9.15 -8.70
C SER A 250 31.15 -8.16 -8.93
N PHE A 251 31.32 -6.95 -8.43
CA PHE A 251 30.34 -5.86 -8.59
C PHE A 251 30.16 -5.47 -10.06
N SER A 252 31.28 -5.30 -10.80
CA SER A 252 31.20 -4.91 -12.21
C SER A 252 30.41 -5.93 -13.02
N HIS A 253 30.61 -7.22 -12.76
CA HIS A 253 29.85 -8.29 -13.41
C HIS A 253 28.37 -8.26 -12.98
N ALA A 254 28.10 -7.97 -11.70
CA ALA A 254 26.75 -7.80 -11.16
C ALA A 254 26.00 -6.68 -11.89
N VAL A 255 26.63 -5.52 -12.05
CA VAL A 255 26.01 -4.36 -12.73
C VAL A 255 25.84 -4.61 -14.22
N MET A 256 26.79 -5.27 -14.87
CA MET A 256 26.63 -5.65 -16.28
C MET A 256 25.44 -6.59 -16.52
N LEU A 257 25.20 -7.52 -15.60
CA LEU A 257 24.06 -8.45 -15.69
C LEU A 257 22.71 -7.78 -15.38
N LEU A 258 22.67 -6.92 -14.37
CA LEU A 258 21.45 -6.19 -13.95
C LEU A 258 21.08 -5.07 -14.92
N GLY A 259 22.08 -4.35 -15.41
CA GLY A 259 21.90 -3.03 -16.00
C GLY A 259 21.59 -1.95 -14.97
N TYR A 260 21.72 -0.69 -15.38
CA TYR A 260 21.54 0.47 -14.50
C TYR A 260 20.10 0.56 -13.95
N GLN A 261 19.09 0.28 -14.76
CA GLN A 261 17.69 0.39 -14.35
C GLN A 261 17.31 -0.59 -13.24
N ARG A 262 17.68 -1.86 -13.39
CA ARG A 262 17.40 -2.86 -12.34
C ARG A 262 18.22 -2.61 -11.08
N LEU A 263 19.48 -2.13 -11.23
CA LEU A 263 20.30 -1.73 -10.10
C LEU A 263 19.65 -0.57 -9.33
N LYS A 264 19.14 0.45 -10.02
CA LYS A 264 18.42 1.58 -9.43
C LYS A 264 17.20 1.11 -8.65
N ARG A 265 16.37 0.27 -9.25
CA ARG A 265 15.19 -0.32 -8.57
C ARG A 265 15.59 -1.07 -7.29
N TRP A 266 16.64 -1.86 -7.36
CA TRP A 266 17.13 -2.59 -6.20
C TRP A 266 17.67 -1.67 -5.11
N LEU A 267 18.43 -0.63 -5.45
CA LEU A 267 18.90 0.38 -4.51
C LEU A 267 17.75 1.15 -3.86
N ALA A 268 16.71 1.50 -4.63
CA ALA A 268 15.51 2.15 -4.10
C ALA A 268 14.77 1.24 -3.11
N LEU A 269 14.65 -0.06 -3.40
CA LEU A 269 14.07 -1.04 -2.48
C LEU A 269 14.90 -1.19 -1.21
N LEU A 270 16.22 -1.20 -1.31
CA LEU A 270 17.11 -1.23 -0.14
C LEU A 270 16.95 0.03 0.71
N LEU A 271 16.90 1.20 0.08
CA LEU A 271 16.66 2.46 0.76
C LEU A 271 15.33 2.41 1.51
N ALA A 272 14.28 1.93 0.83
CA ALA A 272 12.95 1.78 1.42
C ALA A 272 12.91 0.80 2.62
N THR A 273 13.77 -0.21 2.63
CA THR A 273 13.82 -1.20 3.72
C THR A 273 14.85 -0.88 4.80
N ALA A 274 15.78 0.04 4.55
CA ALA A 274 16.90 0.34 5.44
C ALA A 274 16.52 1.29 6.59
N SER A 275 15.48 2.11 6.43
CA SER A 275 15.05 3.04 7.48
C SER A 275 14.48 2.27 8.69
N LYS A 276 15.01 2.62 9.87
CA LYS A 276 14.48 2.13 11.16
C LYS A 276 13.33 2.98 11.68
N GLU A 277 13.15 4.15 11.12
CA GLU A 277 12.06 5.03 11.53
C GLU A 277 10.74 4.44 11.05
N PRO A 278 9.85 4.00 11.96
CA PRO A 278 8.59 3.38 11.59
C PRO A 278 7.76 4.26 10.65
N ASN A 279 7.84 5.58 10.83
CA ASN A 279 7.09 6.55 10.05
C ASN A 279 7.59 6.72 8.60
N MET A 280 8.86 6.37 8.34
CA MET A 280 9.42 6.43 6.98
C MET A 280 8.96 5.29 6.08
N LYS A 281 8.51 4.16 6.64
CA LYS A 281 8.07 3.00 5.83
C LYS A 281 6.94 3.37 4.87
N ALA A 282 5.94 4.11 5.34
CA ALA A 282 4.80 4.53 4.52
C ALA A 282 5.23 5.49 3.40
N ALA A 283 6.08 6.48 3.72
CA ALA A 283 6.60 7.45 2.74
C ALA A 283 7.44 6.76 1.66
N MET A 284 8.29 5.83 2.07
CA MET A 284 9.14 5.07 1.15
C MET A 284 8.34 4.13 0.27
N PHE A 285 7.32 3.45 0.83
CA PHE A 285 6.38 2.65 0.06
C PHE A 285 5.68 3.50 -1.02
N ALA A 286 5.22 4.70 -0.66
CA ALA A 286 4.62 5.64 -1.60
C ALA A 286 5.57 6.02 -2.73
N SER A 287 6.80 6.38 -2.37
CA SER A 287 7.80 6.85 -3.34
C SER A 287 8.19 5.75 -4.32
N VAL A 288 8.40 4.52 -3.84
CA VAL A 288 8.72 3.36 -4.69
C VAL A 288 7.55 3.04 -5.62
N ARG A 289 6.31 2.97 -5.09
CA ARG A 289 5.12 2.70 -5.90
C ARG A 289 4.88 3.77 -6.95
N ARG A 290 5.04 5.05 -6.59
CA ARG A 290 4.92 6.16 -7.54
C ARG A 290 5.98 6.09 -8.64
N GLY A 291 7.24 5.80 -8.29
CA GLY A 291 8.33 5.63 -9.24
C GLY A 291 8.06 4.50 -10.23
N LEU A 292 7.62 3.32 -9.74
CA LEU A 292 7.25 2.19 -10.60
C LEU A 292 6.08 2.52 -11.52
N LEU A 293 5.05 3.21 -11.01
CA LEU A 293 3.91 3.62 -11.82
C LEU A 293 4.33 4.60 -12.92
N MET A 294 5.18 5.58 -12.61
CA MET A 294 5.67 6.55 -13.60
C MET A 294 6.51 5.88 -14.68
N GLU A 295 7.25 4.84 -14.34
CA GLU A 295 8.06 4.07 -15.28
C GLU A 295 7.18 3.25 -16.25
N GLU A 296 6.07 2.67 -15.75
CA GLU A 296 5.11 1.92 -16.60
C GLU A 296 4.28 2.84 -17.52
N LEU A 297 4.15 4.13 -17.17
CA LEU A 297 3.41 5.12 -17.96
C LEU A 297 4.28 5.88 -18.97
N ALA A 298 5.61 5.77 -18.91
CA ALA A 298 6.55 6.44 -19.78
C ALA A 298 6.90 5.59 -21.00
#